data_b5ac432fca6c7ea9b6d406ed66852d94
#
_entry.id   b5ac432fca6c7ea9b6d406ed66852d94
#
_cell.length_a   1.000
_cell.length_b   1.000
_cell.length_c   1.000
_cell.angle_alpha   90.00
_cell.angle_beta   90.00
_cell.angle_gamma   90.00
#
_symmetry.space_group_name_H-M   'P 1'
#
loop_
_entity.id
_entity.type
_entity.pdbx_description
1 polymer ?
#
loop_
_entity_poly.entity_id
_entity_poly.type
_entity_poly.pdbx_seq_one_letter_code
_entity_poly.pdbx_strand_id
1 'polypeptide(L)'
;MSQLTSEHINFIIKVLHYRGLVYEPLQTELVDHICSSVETEMEQGKKFIEAYQEVLKSFGHTKGLRETQRQTIHSENSIVKAMLKNYLTIAMRNLRKQSFYSIINITGLAVGIASCLVIVLYIFNELSYDKYNVNADRIYRIDSEILFNGNHLQMASSSAPMGPAIKETYPEVENMVRTRDEGTMLVKRSIDNIRETNVVYADSTLFNVFTMPLISGNPKTALVEPNTLVLSESTAKKLFPNNEDPIGQTIILDNRHNYKITGVYKDIPKESHFHFSMILSMESLVDSKNDEWLSHNYNTYVLLREGASAQELEAKFPKLIDTHVTPMLKQMLGPDVDMDAFLQAGNKLDYTLR
;
A
#
# COMPACT_ATOMS: atom_id res chain seq x y z
N MET A 1 -32.86 43.84 -51.28
CA MET A 1 -31.75 43.63 -50.29
C MET A 1 -31.20 42.25 -50.52
N SER A 2 -30.01 42.14 -51.11
CA SER A 2 -29.35 40.85 -51.30
C SER A 2 -28.65 40.50 -49.97
N GLN A 3 -29.33 39.73 -49.11
CA GLN A 3 -28.78 39.25 -47.87
C GLN A 3 -27.83 38.08 -48.13
N LEU A 4 -26.75 38.02 -47.35
CA LEU A 4 -25.83 36.87 -47.35
C LEU A 4 -26.57 35.64 -46.86
N THR A 5 -26.40 34.52 -47.53
CA THR A 5 -26.92 33.21 -47.10
C THR A 5 -25.99 32.58 -46.09
N SER A 6 -26.50 31.63 -45.30
CA SER A 6 -25.66 30.85 -44.34
C SER A 6 -24.50 30.14 -45.02
N GLU A 7 -24.63 29.77 -46.32
CA GLU A 7 -23.55 29.17 -47.11
C GLU A 7 -22.45 30.19 -47.42
N HIS A 8 -22.79 31.44 -47.71
CA HIS A 8 -21.83 32.51 -47.90
C HIS A 8 -21.01 32.81 -46.64
N ILE A 9 -21.68 32.86 -45.49
CA ILE A 9 -21.02 33.07 -44.16
C ILE A 9 -20.07 31.91 -43.87
N ASN A 10 -20.51 30.66 -44.02
CA ASN A 10 -19.69 29.49 -43.82
C ASN A 10 -18.48 29.44 -44.79
N PHE A 11 -18.63 29.92 -45.99
CA PHE A 11 -17.51 30.04 -46.91
C PHE A 11 -16.47 31.06 -46.43
N ILE A 12 -16.89 32.22 -45.93
CA ILE A 12 -16.01 33.26 -45.35
C ILE A 12 -15.24 32.68 -44.15
N ILE A 13 -15.93 32.00 -43.24
CA ILE A 13 -15.33 31.36 -42.09
C ILE A 13 -14.25 30.34 -42.49
N LYS A 14 -14.57 29.45 -43.42
CA LYS A 14 -13.62 28.43 -43.93
C LYS A 14 -12.38 29.06 -44.55
N VAL A 15 -12.53 30.12 -45.32
CA VAL A 15 -11.39 30.80 -45.96
C VAL A 15 -10.51 31.50 -44.91
N LEU A 16 -11.09 32.14 -43.91
CA LEU A 16 -10.34 32.76 -42.80
C LEU A 16 -9.58 31.70 -42.03
N HIS A 17 -10.22 30.58 -41.73
CA HIS A 17 -9.57 29.45 -41.05
C HIS A 17 -8.42 28.88 -41.88
N TYR A 18 -8.61 28.67 -43.19
CA TYR A 18 -7.56 28.22 -44.14
C TYR A 18 -6.38 29.20 -44.19
N ARG A 19 -6.63 30.50 -44.07
CA ARG A 19 -5.58 31.54 -43.99
C ARG A 19 -4.86 31.57 -42.62
N GLY A 20 -5.27 30.69 -41.67
CA GLY A 20 -4.61 30.52 -40.37
C GLY A 20 -5.16 31.41 -39.25
N LEU A 21 -6.38 31.94 -39.43
CA LEU A 21 -7.07 32.68 -38.39
C LEU A 21 -7.89 31.66 -37.58
N VAL A 22 -7.36 31.28 -36.42
CA VAL A 22 -7.94 30.24 -35.52
C VAL A 22 -8.41 30.81 -34.19
N TYR A 23 -8.06 32.03 -33.88
CA TYR A 23 -8.45 32.68 -32.62
C TYR A 23 -9.91 33.16 -32.71
N GLU A 24 -10.82 32.47 -32.06
CA GLU A 24 -12.28 32.58 -32.23
C GLU A 24 -12.82 34.02 -32.03
N PRO A 25 -12.41 34.80 -31.01
CA PRO A 25 -12.91 36.17 -30.81
C PRO A 25 -12.57 37.08 -32.01
N LEU A 26 -11.33 37.02 -32.47
CA LEU A 26 -10.88 37.82 -33.62
C LEU A 26 -11.50 37.34 -34.96
N GLN A 27 -11.73 36.04 -35.09
CA GLN A 27 -12.39 35.45 -36.25
C GLN A 27 -13.84 35.91 -36.31
N THR A 28 -14.58 35.92 -35.22
CA THR A 28 -15.98 36.41 -35.18
C THR A 28 -16.08 37.86 -35.57
N GLU A 29 -15.24 38.72 -35.01
CA GLU A 29 -15.21 40.17 -35.33
C GLU A 29 -14.88 40.44 -36.81
N LEU A 30 -13.90 39.71 -37.35
CA LEU A 30 -13.54 39.82 -38.75
C LEU A 30 -14.59 39.26 -39.69
N VAL A 31 -15.27 38.17 -39.33
CA VAL A 31 -16.40 37.63 -40.09
C VAL A 31 -17.52 38.65 -40.19
N ASP A 32 -17.94 39.28 -39.10
CA ASP A 32 -18.95 40.29 -39.04
C ASP A 32 -18.60 41.49 -39.95
N HIS A 33 -17.37 41.95 -39.83
CA HIS A 33 -16.89 43.09 -40.62
C HIS A 33 -16.79 42.77 -42.13
N ILE A 34 -16.33 41.57 -42.49
CA ILE A 34 -16.29 41.11 -43.89
C ILE A 34 -17.70 40.92 -44.43
N CYS A 35 -18.61 40.32 -43.67
CA CYS A 35 -19.98 40.12 -44.06
C CYS A 35 -20.68 41.48 -44.36
N SER A 36 -20.59 42.43 -43.45
CA SER A 36 -21.14 43.76 -43.64
C SER A 36 -20.59 44.50 -44.86
N SER A 37 -19.27 44.38 -45.07
CA SER A 37 -18.64 45.01 -46.26
C SER A 37 -19.05 44.31 -47.55
N VAL A 38 -19.17 42.98 -47.60
CA VAL A 38 -19.63 42.23 -48.74
C VAL A 38 -21.09 42.53 -49.08
N GLU A 39 -21.94 42.65 -48.07
CA GLU A 39 -23.35 43.07 -48.29
C GLU A 39 -23.45 44.44 -48.94
N THR A 40 -22.67 45.39 -48.46
CA THR A 40 -22.62 46.74 -49.05
C THR A 40 -22.22 46.70 -50.55
N GLU A 41 -21.23 45.92 -50.90
CA GLU A 41 -20.81 45.76 -52.30
C GLU A 41 -21.86 45.01 -53.17
N MET A 42 -22.57 44.05 -52.58
CA MET A 42 -23.66 43.32 -53.22
C MET A 42 -24.88 44.23 -53.47
N GLU A 43 -25.16 45.18 -52.58
CA GLU A 43 -26.22 46.22 -52.81
C GLU A 43 -25.92 47.14 -53.97
N GLN A 44 -24.65 47.30 -54.35
CA GLN A 44 -24.20 48.02 -55.57
C GLN A 44 -24.33 47.18 -56.84
N GLY A 45 -24.89 45.94 -56.74
CA GLY A 45 -25.18 45.09 -57.91
C GLY A 45 -24.10 44.07 -58.25
N LYS A 46 -23.07 43.90 -57.40
CA LYS A 46 -22.00 42.90 -57.62
C LYS A 46 -22.47 41.51 -57.16
N LYS A 47 -21.98 40.46 -57.83
CA LYS A 47 -22.20 39.08 -57.37
C LYS A 47 -21.33 38.78 -56.13
N PHE A 48 -21.77 37.86 -55.28
CA PHE A 48 -21.08 37.49 -54.03
C PHE A 48 -19.57 37.29 -54.19
N ILE A 49 -19.12 36.51 -55.21
CA ILE A 49 -17.70 36.20 -55.38
C ILE A 49 -16.89 37.45 -55.75
N GLU A 50 -17.46 38.35 -56.58
CA GLU A 50 -16.82 39.60 -56.98
C GLU A 50 -16.72 40.58 -55.79
N ALA A 51 -17.83 40.75 -55.03
CA ALA A 51 -17.88 41.54 -53.85
C ALA A 51 -16.87 41.03 -52.79
N TYR A 52 -16.86 39.73 -52.54
CA TYR A 52 -15.96 39.11 -51.59
C TYR A 52 -14.47 39.29 -51.97
N GLN A 53 -14.12 39.12 -53.24
CA GLN A 53 -12.74 39.33 -53.70
C GLN A 53 -12.27 40.76 -53.53
N GLU A 54 -13.15 41.71 -53.72
CA GLU A 54 -12.86 43.15 -53.61
C GLU A 54 -12.68 43.56 -52.12
N VAL A 55 -13.59 43.11 -51.30
CA VAL A 55 -13.46 43.27 -49.83
C VAL A 55 -12.22 42.60 -49.30
N LEU A 56 -11.92 41.42 -49.75
CA LEU A 56 -10.74 40.70 -49.31
C LEU A 56 -9.41 41.33 -49.68
N LYS A 57 -9.35 42.07 -50.80
CA LYS A 57 -8.16 42.87 -51.18
C LYS A 57 -7.92 44.03 -50.21
N SER A 58 -8.99 44.63 -49.66
CA SER A 58 -8.88 45.71 -48.67
C SER A 58 -8.41 45.23 -47.30
N PHE A 59 -8.68 43.98 -46.95
CA PHE A 59 -8.26 43.37 -45.66
C PHE A 59 -6.78 42.95 -45.63
N GLY A 60 -6.02 43.14 -46.73
CA GLY A 60 -4.60 42.87 -46.74
C GLY A 60 -4.21 41.40 -46.92
N HIS A 61 -2.90 41.16 -46.84
CA HIS A 61 -2.35 39.82 -47.05
C HIS A 61 -2.49 38.94 -45.83
N THR A 62 -2.59 37.62 -45.99
CA THR A 62 -2.63 36.58 -44.97
C THR A 62 -1.59 36.77 -43.86
N LYS A 63 -0.43 37.34 -44.21
CA LYS A 63 0.64 37.63 -43.22
C LYS A 63 0.23 38.71 -42.21
N GLY A 64 -0.49 39.77 -42.68
CA GLY A 64 -1.00 40.81 -41.80
C GLY A 64 -2.05 40.29 -40.82
N LEU A 65 -2.98 39.45 -41.29
CA LEU A 65 -4.02 38.87 -40.41
C LEU A 65 -3.42 37.95 -39.31
N ARG A 66 -2.40 37.18 -39.63
CA ARG A 66 -1.70 36.35 -38.63
C ARG A 66 -0.91 37.21 -37.63
N GLU A 67 -0.33 38.30 -38.08
CA GLU A 67 0.39 39.22 -37.20
C GLU A 67 -0.59 39.92 -36.22
N THR A 68 -1.75 40.36 -36.72
CA THR A 68 -2.82 40.93 -35.89
C THR A 68 -3.30 39.93 -34.84
N GLN A 69 -3.58 38.67 -35.25
CA GLN A 69 -3.94 37.59 -34.33
C GLN A 69 -2.87 37.41 -33.23
N ARG A 70 -1.61 37.36 -33.60
CA ARG A 70 -0.50 37.20 -32.66
C ARG A 70 -0.40 38.36 -31.70
N GLN A 71 -0.57 39.58 -32.15
CA GLN A 71 -0.56 40.78 -31.31
C GLN A 71 -1.76 40.81 -30.37
N THR A 72 -2.96 40.41 -30.80
CA THR A 72 -4.15 40.32 -29.97
C THR A 72 -3.97 39.32 -28.84
N ILE A 73 -3.52 38.10 -29.15
CA ILE A 73 -3.25 37.06 -28.15
C ILE A 73 -2.15 37.52 -27.17
N HIS A 74 -1.12 38.21 -27.68
CA HIS A 74 -0.04 38.70 -26.81
C HIS A 74 -0.54 39.82 -25.87
N SER A 75 -1.38 40.72 -26.36
CA SER A 75 -1.96 41.79 -25.53
C SER A 75 -2.89 41.23 -24.45
N GLU A 76 -3.74 40.25 -24.77
CA GLU A 76 -4.60 39.59 -23.76
C GLU A 76 -3.80 38.88 -22.67
N ASN A 77 -2.78 38.13 -23.07
CA ASN A 77 -1.89 37.48 -22.08
C ASN A 77 -1.16 38.52 -21.20
N SER A 78 -0.83 39.67 -21.73
CA SER A 78 -0.21 40.75 -20.95
C SER A 78 -1.20 41.39 -19.98
N ILE A 79 -2.45 41.56 -20.38
CA ILE A 79 -3.55 42.07 -19.54
C ILE A 79 -3.82 41.08 -18.38
N VAL A 80 -3.95 39.79 -18.67
CA VAL A 80 -4.14 38.76 -17.64
C VAL A 80 -2.99 38.75 -16.63
N LYS A 81 -1.74 38.85 -17.11
CA LYS A 81 -0.55 38.97 -16.22
C LYS A 81 -0.59 40.24 -15.37
N ALA A 82 -0.95 41.37 -15.95
CA ALA A 82 -1.09 42.63 -15.22
C ALA A 82 -2.20 42.57 -14.17
N MET A 83 -3.35 41.96 -14.49
CA MET A 83 -4.46 41.73 -13.57
C MET A 83 -4.04 40.82 -12.43
N LEU A 84 -3.39 39.68 -12.69
CA LEU A 84 -2.87 38.78 -11.66
C LEU A 84 -1.89 39.48 -10.74
N LYS A 85 -0.94 40.26 -11.31
CA LYS A 85 0.01 41.05 -10.51
C LYS A 85 -0.70 42.07 -9.62
N ASN A 86 -1.74 42.71 -10.13
CA ASN A 86 -2.53 43.68 -9.38
C ASN A 86 -3.31 42.98 -8.24
N TYR A 87 -3.98 41.85 -8.51
CA TYR A 87 -4.67 41.08 -7.48
C TYR A 87 -3.71 40.60 -6.39
N LEU A 88 -2.52 40.09 -6.75
CA LEU A 88 -1.50 39.72 -5.77
C LEU A 88 -1.03 40.90 -4.94
N THR A 89 -0.86 42.07 -5.55
CA THR A 89 -0.46 43.29 -4.84
C THR A 89 -1.54 43.74 -3.86
N ILE A 90 -2.81 43.72 -4.26
CA ILE A 90 -3.96 44.06 -3.42
C ILE A 90 -4.08 43.06 -2.27
N ALA A 91 -3.98 41.76 -2.56
CA ALA A 91 -4.02 40.70 -1.55
C ALA A 91 -2.90 40.90 -0.50
N MET A 92 -1.67 41.18 -0.95
CA MET A 92 -0.54 41.41 -0.06
C MET A 92 -0.71 42.67 0.82
N ARG A 93 -1.26 43.74 0.24
CA ARG A 93 -1.62 44.93 1.02
C ARG A 93 -2.68 44.66 2.08
N ASN A 94 -3.73 43.91 1.73
CA ASN A 94 -4.79 43.53 2.66
C ASN A 94 -4.27 42.64 3.79
N LEU A 95 -3.42 41.66 3.48
CA LEU A 95 -2.75 40.82 4.48
C LEU A 95 -1.93 41.67 5.48
N ARG A 96 -1.22 42.69 5.00
CA ARG A 96 -0.45 43.59 5.86
C ARG A 96 -1.31 44.56 6.66
N LYS A 97 -2.38 45.09 6.05
CA LYS A 97 -3.28 46.06 6.70
C LYS A 97 -4.11 45.43 7.80
N GLN A 98 -4.50 44.16 7.63
CA GLN A 98 -5.28 43.38 8.59
C GLN A 98 -4.45 42.18 9.11
N SER A 99 -3.21 42.47 9.54
CA SER A 99 -2.22 41.44 9.87
C SER A 99 -2.70 40.47 10.94
N PHE A 100 -3.33 40.96 12.01
CA PHE A 100 -3.82 40.13 13.11
C PHE A 100 -4.87 39.10 12.61
N TYR A 101 -5.88 39.56 11.87
CA TYR A 101 -6.90 38.69 11.29
C TYR A 101 -6.33 37.72 10.25
N SER A 102 -5.43 38.21 9.43
CA SER A 102 -4.75 37.39 8.42
C SER A 102 -3.89 36.30 9.04
N ILE A 103 -3.15 36.62 10.12
CA ILE A 103 -2.33 35.63 10.86
C ILE A 103 -3.23 34.55 11.45
N ILE A 104 -4.32 34.90 12.11
CA ILE A 104 -5.26 33.92 12.69
C ILE A 104 -5.79 32.98 11.61
N ASN A 105 -6.27 33.52 10.49
CA ASN A 105 -6.84 32.72 9.41
C ASN A 105 -5.79 31.81 8.74
N ILE A 106 -4.61 32.37 8.45
CA ILE A 106 -3.51 31.58 7.83
C ILE A 106 -3.05 30.48 8.78
N THR A 107 -2.87 30.81 10.07
CA THR A 107 -2.44 29.84 11.08
C THR A 107 -3.51 28.76 11.27
N GLY A 108 -4.78 29.15 11.38
CA GLY A 108 -5.88 28.19 11.50
C GLY A 108 -5.97 27.25 10.30
N LEU A 109 -5.87 27.81 9.09
CA LEU A 109 -5.87 27.00 7.86
C LEU A 109 -4.63 26.10 7.77
N ALA A 110 -3.44 26.63 8.13
CA ALA A 110 -2.21 25.85 8.13
C ALA A 110 -2.26 24.67 9.11
N VAL A 111 -2.76 24.91 10.35
CA VAL A 111 -2.96 23.83 11.33
C VAL A 111 -3.97 22.82 10.83
N GLY A 112 -5.09 23.27 10.26
CA GLY A 112 -6.10 22.37 9.70
C GLY A 112 -5.56 21.48 8.58
N ILE A 113 -4.85 22.08 7.61
CA ILE A 113 -4.24 21.32 6.52
C ILE A 113 -3.15 20.37 7.05
N ALA A 114 -2.29 20.83 7.97
CA ALA A 114 -1.25 19.99 8.56
C ALA A 114 -1.86 18.79 9.29
N SER A 115 -2.92 18.98 10.07
CA SER A 115 -3.62 17.89 10.75
C SER A 115 -4.22 16.89 9.76
N CYS A 116 -4.88 17.36 8.70
CA CYS A 116 -5.40 16.48 7.66
C CYS A 116 -4.30 15.68 6.97
N LEU A 117 -3.17 16.32 6.63
CA LEU A 117 -2.04 15.64 5.99
C LEU A 117 -1.44 14.56 6.89
N VAL A 118 -1.26 14.85 8.19
CA VAL A 118 -0.74 13.87 9.15
C VAL A 118 -1.69 12.66 9.24
N ILE A 119 -2.99 12.89 9.34
CA ILE A 119 -3.99 11.81 9.38
C ILE A 119 -3.95 10.98 8.09
N VAL A 120 -3.92 11.64 6.94
CA VAL A 120 -3.85 10.97 5.64
C VAL A 120 -2.57 10.13 5.52
N LEU A 121 -1.41 10.68 5.89
CA LEU A 121 -0.14 9.96 5.89
C LEU A 121 -0.17 8.76 6.85
N TYR A 122 -0.76 8.94 8.05
CA TYR A 122 -0.95 7.85 9.01
C TYR A 122 -1.81 6.73 8.41
N ILE A 123 -2.96 7.08 7.82
CA ILE A 123 -3.84 6.09 7.18
C ILE A 123 -3.13 5.34 6.04
N PHE A 124 -2.39 6.06 5.19
CA PHE A 124 -1.62 5.42 4.12
C PHE A 124 -0.55 4.47 4.66
N ASN A 125 0.16 4.88 5.72
CA ASN A 125 1.15 4.02 6.38
C ASN A 125 0.48 2.75 6.94
N GLU A 126 -0.64 2.89 7.65
CA GLU A 126 -1.39 1.78 8.25
C GLU A 126 -1.93 0.81 7.18
N LEU A 127 -2.49 1.35 6.10
CA LEU A 127 -2.99 0.55 4.99
C LEU A 127 -1.90 -0.09 4.12
N SER A 128 -0.64 0.31 4.26
CA SER A 128 0.50 -0.28 3.54
C SER A 128 1.14 -1.45 4.28
N TYR A 129 0.73 -1.68 5.55
CA TYR A 129 1.30 -2.76 6.36
C TYR A 129 1.15 -4.12 5.69
N ASP A 130 2.24 -4.90 5.73
CA ASP A 130 2.37 -6.27 5.20
C ASP A 130 2.06 -6.47 3.70
N LYS A 131 1.71 -5.41 2.96
CA LYS A 131 1.44 -5.50 1.51
C LYS A 131 2.65 -5.86 0.64
N TYR A 132 3.85 -5.87 1.20
CA TYR A 132 5.05 -6.33 0.51
C TYR A 132 5.05 -7.84 0.27
N ASN A 133 4.23 -8.59 1.01
CA ASN A 133 4.08 -10.02 0.80
C ASN A 133 3.31 -10.30 -0.50
N VAL A 134 3.89 -11.10 -1.37
CA VAL A 134 3.26 -11.48 -2.66
C VAL A 134 1.91 -12.18 -2.45
N ASN A 135 1.80 -12.95 -1.37
CA ASN A 135 0.61 -13.72 -1.01
C ASN A 135 -0.24 -13.04 0.07
N ALA A 136 -0.10 -11.72 0.31
CA ALA A 136 -0.76 -11.03 1.41
C ALA A 136 -2.27 -11.32 1.51
N ASP A 137 -2.96 -11.35 0.37
CA ASP A 137 -4.42 -11.59 0.31
C ASP A 137 -4.85 -13.02 0.63
N ARG A 138 -3.89 -13.96 0.76
CA ARG A 138 -4.13 -15.40 1.01
C ARG A 138 -3.52 -15.92 2.30
N ILE A 139 -2.78 -15.05 3.01
CA ILE A 139 -2.15 -15.39 4.28
C ILE A 139 -3.09 -14.96 5.40
N TYR A 140 -3.40 -15.89 6.28
CA TYR A 140 -4.24 -15.64 7.46
C TYR A 140 -3.53 -16.14 8.71
N ARG A 141 -3.62 -15.36 9.79
CA ARG A 141 -3.18 -15.78 11.12
C ARG A 141 -4.32 -16.48 11.85
N ILE A 142 -3.99 -17.50 12.62
CA ILE A 142 -4.94 -18.19 13.50
C ILE A 142 -4.90 -17.50 14.86
N ASP A 143 -6.01 -16.87 15.23
CA ASP A 143 -6.22 -16.28 16.54
C ASP A 143 -7.09 -17.20 17.39
N SER A 144 -6.81 -17.25 18.70
CA SER A 144 -7.56 -18.01 19.68
C SER A 144 -8.42 -17.11 20.54
N GLU A 145 -9.67 -17.48 20.74
CA GLU A 145 -10.60 -16.84 21.66
C GLU A 145 -11.01 -17.82 22.73
N ILE A 146 -10.66 -17.52 23.99
CA ILE A 146 -10.91 -18.38 25.14
C ILE A 146 -11.80 -17.64 26.12
N LEU A 147 -12.99 -18.16 26.37
CA LEU A 147 -13.86 -17.75 27.46
C LEU A 147 -13.81 -18.85 28.54
N PHE A 148 -13.34 -18.51 29.71
CA PHE A 148 -13.23 -19.45 30.81
C PHE A 148 -13.54 -18.78 32.15
N ASN A 149 -14.56 -19.25 32.84
CA ASN A 149 -15.00 -18.72 34.15
C ASN A 149 -15.20 -17.20 34.17
N GLY A 150 -15.82 -16.67 33.08
CA GLY A 150 -16.08 -15.25 32.94
C GLY A 150 -14.87 -14.41 32.47
N ASN A 151 -13.70 -15.02 32.33
CA ASN A 151 -12.53 -14.35 31.74
C ASN A 151 -12.55 -14.54 30.22
N HIS A 152 -12.32 -13.45 29.49
CA HIS A 152 -12.24 -13.43 28.04
C HIS A 152 -10.81 -13.12 27.61
N LEU A 153 -10.16 -14.07 26.96
CA LEU A 153 -8.80 -13.95 26.43
C LEU A 153 -8.85 -14.05 24.91
N GLN A 154 -8.36 -13.03 24.24
CA GLN A 154 -8.09 -13.05 22.81
C GLN A 154 -6.59 -13.03 22.57
N MET A 155 -6.08 -14.00 21.85
CA MET A 155 -4.65 -14.18 21.61
C MET A 155 -4.37 -14.39 20.14
N ALA A 156 -3.34 -13.73 19.63
CA ALA A 156 -2.81 -13.93 18.28
C ALA A 156 -1.95 -15.20 18.18
N SER A 157 -2.21 -16.19 19.02
CA SER A 157 -1.41 -17.40 19.13
C SER A 157 -2.29 -18.64 19.19
N SER A 158 -1.71 -19.77 18.84
CA SER A 158 -2.32 -21.09 18.83
C SER A 158 -1.37 -22.13 19.41
N SER A 159 -1.82 -23.38 19.47
CA SER A 159 -1.02 -24.51 19.96
C SER A 159 -0.01 -25.02 18.92
N ALA A 160 1.00 -25.73 19.39
CA ALA A 160 2.02 -26.35 18.54
C ALA A 160 1.46 -27.26 17.44
N PRO A 161 0.51 -28.17 17.74
CA PRO A 161 -0.05 -29.08 16.73
C PRO A 161 -1.03 -28.42 15.74
N MET A 162 -1.54 -27.22 16.03
CA MET A 162 -2.60 -26.55 15.25
C MET A 162 -2.22 -26.40 13.76
N GLY A 163 -1.06 -25.82 13.46
CA GLY A 163 -0.61 -25.61 12.08
C GLY A 163 -0.49 -26.90 11.27
N PRO A 164 0.29 -27.89 11.75
CA PRO A 164 0.38 -29.21 11.12
C PRO A 164 -0.97 -29.88 10.90
N ALA A 165 -1.84 -29.92 11.91
CA ALA A 165 -3.15 -30.55 11.83
C ALA A 165 -4.04 -29.88 10.77
N ILE A 166 -4.07 -28.56 10.71
CA ILE A 166 -4.83 -27.82 9.69
C ILE A 166 -4.30 -28.13 8.30
N LYS A 167 -2.98 -28.12 8.11
CA LYS A 167 -2.36 -28.41 6.82
C LYS A 167 -2.65 -29.84 6.35
N GLU A 168 -2.68 -30.80 7.26
CA GLU A 168 -2.95 -32.20 6.93
C GLU A 168 -4.45 -32.45 6.65
N THR A 169 -5.33 -31.80 7.43
CA THR A 169 -6.76 -32.07 7.40
C THR A 169 -7.48 -31.32 6.28
N TYR A 170 -7.06 -30.09 5.96
CA TYR A 170 -7.82 -29.21 5.07
C TYR A 170 -7.07 -28.93 3.76
N PRO A 171 -7.58 -29.45 2.63
CA PRO A 171 -6.94 -29.32 1.32
C PRO A 171 -6.91 -27.86 0.79
N GLU A 172 -7.73 -26.97 1.35
CA GLU A 172 -7.74 -25.53 1.05
C GLU A 172 -6.44 -24.85 1.48
N VAL A 173 -5.72 -25.43 2.43
CA VAL A 173 -4.46 -24.89 2.93
C VAL A 173 -3.32 -25.35 2.02
N GLU A 174 -2.73 -24.39 1.33
CA GLU A 174 -1.56 -24.61 0.47
C GLU A 174 -0.31 -24.84 1.30
N ASN A 175 -0.11 -24.02 2.32
CA ASN A 175 1.02 -24.13 3.24
C ASN A 175 0.70 -23.51 4.60
N MET A 176 1.56 -23.79 5.59
CA MET A 176 1.49 -23.15 6.90
C MET A 176 2.89 -22.83 7.42
N VAL A 177 2.95 -21.92 8.38
CA VAL A 177 4.16 -21.62 9.13
C VAL A 177 3.80 -21.23 10.57
N ARG A 178 4.51 -21.81 11.51
CA ARG A 178 4.47 -21.36 12.90
C ARG A 178 5.71 -20.52 13.18
N THR A 179 5.50 -19.49 14.00
CA THR A 179 6.59 -18.75 14.62
C THR A 179 6.42 -18.77 16.13
N ARG A 180 7.52 -18.75 16.87
CA ARG A 180 7.52 -18.59 18.33
C ARG A 180 8.54 -17.54 18.71
N ASP A 181 8.08 -16.52 19.38
CA ASP A 181 8.95 -15.44 19.86
C ASP A 181 9.80 -15.92 21.05
N GLU A 182 11.10 -15.72 20.94
CA GLU A 182 12.07 -16.00 22.01
C GLU A 182 12.57 -14.69 22.64
N GLY A 183 12.29 -13.55 22.01
CA GLY A 183 12.60 -12.23 22.53
C GLY A 183 14.07 -11.87 22.36
N THR A 184 14.84 -11.98 23.44
CA THR A 184 16.24 -11.54 23.45
C THR A 184 17.18 -12.67 23.79
N MET A 185 18.23 -12.83 22.97
CA MET A 185 19.30 -13.82 23.20
C MET A 185 20.68 -13.16 23.22
N LEU A 186 21.60 -13.78 23.98
CA LEU A 186 23.01 -13.44 23.93
C LEU A 186 23.71 -14.22 22.83
N VAL A 187 24.31 -13.49 21.91
CA VAL A 187 25.07 -14.05 20.78
C VAL A 187 26.56 -13.96 21.07
N LYS A 188 27.22 -15.09 21.13
CA LYS A 188 28.67 -15.17 21.27
C LYS A 188 29.28 -15.72 19.98
N ARG A 189 30.13 -14.93 19.36
CA ARG A 189 30.88 -15.33 18.18
C ARG A 189 32.36 -15.57 18.50
N SER A 190 32.94 -14.75 19.36
CA SER A 190 34.34 -14.83 19.77
C SER A 190 34.45 -14.66 21.28
N ILE A 191 35.05 -13.56 21.72
CA ILE A 191 35.17 -13.23 23.16
C ILE A 191 33.96 -12.41 23.62
N ASP A 192 33.37 -11.63 22.71
CA ASP A 192 32.30 -10.69 23.02
C ASP A 192 30.92 -11.34 22.99
N ASN A 193 30.11 -10.99 23.97
CA ASN A 193 28.68 -11.32 23.98
C ASN A 193 27.89 -10.10 23.44
N ILE A 194 27.14 -10.30 22.38
CA ILE A 194 26.29 -9.30 21.78
C ILE A 194 24.84 -9.65 22.10
N ARG A 195 24.08 -8.69 22.60
CA ARG A 195 22.66 -8.87 22.87
C ARG A 195 21.88 -8.59 21.59
N GLU A 196 21.13 -9.59 21.12
CA GLU A 196 20.20 -9.50 20.02
C GLU A 196 18.75 -9.60 20.51
N THR A 197 17.90 -8.71 20.00
CA THR A 197 16.47 -8.68 20.27
C THR A 197 15.68 -9.19 19.07
N ASN A 198 14.40 -9.48 19.23
CA ASN A 198 13.53 -9.96 18.16
C ASN A 198 14.03 -11.27 17.51
N VAL A 199 14.45 -12.18 18.35
CA VAL A 199 14.82 -13.54 17.95
C VAL A 199 13.57 -14.41 17.95
N VAL A 200 13.38 -15.18 16.89
CA VAL A 200 12.19 -16.01 16.69
C VAL A 200 12.58 -17.41 16.19
N TYR A 201 11.83 -18.41 16.63
CA TYR A 201 11.83 -19.71 15.96
C TYR A 201 10.80 -19.73 14.84
N ALA A 202 11.09 -20.36 13.72
CA ALA A 202 10.16 -20.53 12.63
C ALA A 202 10.28 -21.87 11.92
N ASP A 203 9.17 -22.38 11.41
CA ASP A 203 9.15 -23.55 10.53
C ASP A 203 9.91 -23.27 9.23
N SER A 204 10.46 -24.33 8.63
CA SER A 204 11.21 -24.25 7.35
C SER A 204 10.37 -23.71 6.18
N THR A 205 9.07 -23.70 6.31
CA THR A 205 8.11 -23.17 5.34
C THR A 205 8.00 -21.65 5.34
N LEU A 206 8.68 -20.95 6.23
CA LEU A 206 8.60 -19.49 6.39
C LEU A 206 8.77 -18.74 5.06
N PHE A 207 9.79 -19.09 4.30
CA PHE A 207 10.12 -18.45 3.02
C PHE A 207 9.17 -18.81 1.88
N ASN A 208 8.32 -19.82 2.07
CA ASN A 208 7.26 -20.18 1.11
C ASN A 208 5.96 -19.42 1.36
N VAL A 209 5.73 -19.06 2.62
CA VAL A 209 4.51 -18.33 3.03
C VAL A 209 4.75 -16.82 2.91
N PHE A 210 5.85 -16.33 3.49
CA PHE A 210 6.18 -14.90 3.52
C PHE A 210 7.26 -14.53 2.52
N THR A 211 7.16 -13.31 2.00
CA THR A 211 8.15 -12.75 1.06
C THR A 211 9.35 -12.19 1.82
N MET A 212 10.30 -13.08 2.11
CA MET A 212 11.56 -12.74 2.77
C MET A 212 12.74 -13.22 1.89
N PRO A 213 13.19 -12.42 0.92
CA PRO A 213 14.24 -12.85 -0.02
C PRO A 213 15.57 -13.04 0.70
N LEU A 214 16.20 -14.21 0.50
CA LEU A 214 17.55 -14.47 0.98
C LEU A 214 18.57 -13.79 0.06
N ILE A 215 19.52 -13.08 0.67
CA ILE A 215 20.71 -12.52 0.00
C ILE A 215 21.74 -13.62 -0.22
N SER A 216 21.87 -14.52 0.77
CA SER A 216 22.75 -15.69 0.75
C SER A 216 22.06 -16.88 1.40
N GLY A 217 22.37 -18.08 0.95
CA GLY A 217 21.74 -19.33 1.41
C GLY A 217 20.62 -19.80 0.48
N ASN A 218 20.00 -20.93 0.84
CA ASN A 218 18.91 -21.52 0.06
C ASN A 218 17.62 -21.55 0.90
N PRO A 219 16.55 -20.85 0.49
CA PRO A 219 15.31 -20.77 1.25
C PRO A 219 14.63 -22.12 1.51
N LYS A 220 14.90 -23.13 0.66
CA LYS A 220 14.33 -24.48 0.82
C LYS A 220 14.99 -25.30 1.92
N THR A 221 16.22 -24.98 2.30
CA THR A 221 17.01 -25.77 3.25
C THR A 221 17.48 -25.01 4.48
N ALA A 222 17.30 -23.69 4.49
CA ALA A 222 17.90 -22.82 5.50
C ALA A 222 17.46 -23.12 6.94
N LEU A 223 16.21 -23.55 7.16
CA LEU A 223 15.63 -23.83 8.48
C LEU A 223 15.15 -25.29 8.64
N VAL A 224 15.63 -26.21 7.80
CA VAL A 224 15.20 -27.62 7.83
C VAL A 224 15.87 -28.40 8.97
N GLU A 225 17.15 -28.16 9.16
CA GLU A 225 17.94 -28.92 10.16
C GLU A 225 17.83 -28.20 11.55
N PRO A 226 17.84 -28.96 12.65
CA PRO A 226 17.94 -28.39 13.98
C PRO A 226 19.27 -27.64 14.17
N ASN A 227 19.27 -26.67 15.08
CA ASN A 227 20.43 -25.83 15.38
C ASN A 227 20.97 -25.06 14.16
N THR A 228 20.06 -24.69 13.25
CA THR A 228 20.35 -23.77 12.16
C THR A 228 19.60 -22.44 12.37
N LEU A 229 20.16 -21.38 11.80
CA LEU A 229 19.54 -20.06 11.84
C LEU A 229 19.84 -19.25 10.58
N VAL A 230 18.99 -18.24 10.35
CA VAL A 230 19.24 -17.21 9.35
C VAL A 230 19.30 -15.84 10.02
N LEU A 231 20.13 -14.94 9.51
CA LEU A 231 20.34 -13.59 10.01
C LEU A 231 19.65 -12.57 9.10
N SER A 232 19.18 -11.47 9.68
CA SER A 232 18.87 -10.29 8.89
C SER A 232 20.16 -9.67 8.33
N GLU A 233 20.06 -8.93 7.24
CA GLU A 233 21.22 -8.26 6.60
C GLU A 233 21.94 -7.34 7.59
N SER A 234 21.19 -6.56 8.37
CA SER A 234 21.73 -5.66 9.38
C SER A 234 22.43 -6.42 10.51
N THR A 235 21.85 -7.53 10.99
CA THR A 235 22.46 -8.39 12.02
C THR A 235 23.70 -9.09 11.50
N ALA A 236 23.68 -9.57 10.26
CA ALA A 236 24.86 -10.18 9.64
C ALA A 236 26.03 -9.16 9.56
N LYS A 237 25.77 -7.94 9.12
CA LYS A 237 26.78 -6.87 9.09
C LYS A 237 27.32 -6.50 10.49
N LYS A 238 26.45 -6.53 11.50
CA LYS A 238 26.84 -6.27 12.90
C LYS A 238 27.74 -7.36 13.47
N LEU A 239 27.39 -8.63 13.23
CA LEU A 239 28.13 -9.79 13.76
C LEU A 239 29.39 -10.09 12.95
N PHE A 240 29.40 -9.79 11.66
CA PHE A 240 30.45 -10.10 10.70
C PHE A 240 30.94 -8.80 10.01
N PRO A 241 31.63 -7.92 10.74
CA PRO A 241 32.24 -6.74 10.15
C PRO A 241 33.30 -7.15 9.11
N ASN A 242 33.67 -6.23 8.21
CA ASN A 242 34.68 -6.44 7.14
C ASN A 242 34.26 -7.40 6.02
N ASN A 243 32.96 -7.56 5.77
CA ASN A 243 32.42 -8.43 4.70
C ASN A 243 32.83 -9.91 4.81
N GLU A 244 33.04 -10.41 6.02
CA GLU A 244 33.22 -11.83 6.23
C GLU A 244 31.92 -12.58 5.86
N ASP A 245 32.08 -13.73 5.18
CA ASP A 245 30.88 -14.54 4.85
C ASP A 245 30.36 -15.25 6.12
N PRO A 246 29.13 -14.99 6.54
CA PRO A 246 28.54 -15.64 7.69
C PRO A 246 28.09 -17.08 7.42
N ILE A 247 27.90 -17.47 6.15
CA ILE A 247 27.35 -18.80 5.82
C ILE A 247 28.26 -19.92 6.26
N GLY A 248 27.67 -20.91 6.94
CA GLY A 248 28.40 -22.08 7.45
C GLY A 248 29.15 -21.85 8.77
N GLN A 249 29.25 -20.58 9.21
CA GLN A 249 29.86 -20.28 10.52
C GLN A 249 28.91 -20.67 11.66
N THR A 250 29.49 -20.91 12.82
CA THR A 250 28.73 -21.26 14.04
C THR A 250 28.81 -20.12 15.05
N ILE A 251 27.68 -19.76 15.62
CA ILE A 251 27.58 -18.87 16.77
C ILE A 251 26.97 -19.59 17.96
N ILE A 252 27.29 -19.13 19.15
CA ILE A 252 26.77 -19.70 20.39
C ILE A 252 25.66 -18.77 20.92
N LEU A 253 24.47 -19.32 21.14
CA LEU A 253 23.36 -18.61 21.75
C LEU A 253 23.25 -18.94 23.23
N ASP A 254 23.05 -17.90 24.05
CA ASP A 254 22.93 -17.95 25.52
C ASP A 254 24.04 -18.76 26.22
N ASN A 255 25.24 -18.77 25.64
CA ASN A 255 26.39 -19.53 26.10
C ASN A 255 26.15 -21.06 26.22
N ARG A 256 25.14 -21.59 25.55
CA ARG A 256 24.71 -23.00 25.67
C ARG A 256 24.56 -23.73 24.34
N HIS A 257 24.01 -23.09 23.35
CA HIS A 257 23.58 -23.75 22.11
C HIS A 257 24.35 -23.24 20.91
N ASN A 258 24.97 -24.18 20.19
CA ASN A 258 25.67 -23.89 18.95
C ASN A 258 24.68 -23.87 17.79
N TYR A 259 24.64 -22.80 17.04
CA TYR A 259 23.81 -22.65 15.85
C TYR A 259 24.64 -22.36 14.62
N LYS A 260 24.37 -23.09 13.54
CA LYS A 260 25.01 -22.87 12.25
C LYS A 260 24.23 -21.88 11.44
N ILE A 261 24.89 -20.88 10.87
CA ILE A 261 24.27 -19.88 10.00
C ILE A 261 24.10 -20.50 8.60
N THR A 262 22.87 -20.55 8.11
CA THR A 262 22.49 -21.18 6.84
C THR A 262 21.97 -20.20 5.82
N GLY A 263 21.71 -18.95 6.22
CA GLY A 263 21.21 -17.91 5.32
C GLY A 263 21.34 -16.50 5.90
N VAL A 264 21.28 -15.54 4.99
CA VAL A 264 21.10 -14.12 5.29
C VAL A 264 19.95 -13.62 4.45
N TYR A 265 18.93 -13.03 5.09
CA TYR A 265 17.80 -12.44 4.39
C TYR A 265 17.87 -10.92 4.41
N LYS A 266 17.25 -10.29 3.40
CA LYS A 266 17.16 -8.85 3.29
C LYS A 266 16.29 -8.30 4.43
N ASP A 267 16.71 -7.19 5.03
CA ASP A 267 15.96 -6.57 6.11
C ASP A 267 14.48 -6.37 5.72
N ILE A 268 13.61 -6.71 6.64
CA ILE A 268 12.16 -6.61 6.46
C ILE A 268 11.77 -5.12 6.40
N PRO A 269 10.86 -4.70 5.51
CA PRO A 269 10.36 -3.34 5.47
C PRO A 269 9.80 -2.87 6.81
N LYS A 270 9.88 -1.57 7.08
CA LYS A 270 9.36 -1.00 8.35
C LYS A 270 7.85 -1.16 8.48
N GLU A 271 7.16 -1.19 7.36
CA GLU A 271 5.70 -1.38 7.24
C GLU A 271 5.34 -2.87 7.29
N SER A 272 5.97 -3.62 8.21
CA SER A 272 5.68 -5.03 8.50
C SER A 272 5.47 -5.22 9.99
N HIS A 273 4.63 -6.18 10.37
CA HIS A 273 4.51 -6.60 11.76
C HIS A 273 5.70 -7.47 12.20
N PHE A 274 6.51 -7.97 11.26
CA PHE A 274 7.74 -8.72 11.55
C PHE A 274 8.94 -7.78 11.59
N HIS A 275 9.76 -7.93 12.64
CA HIS A 275 11.02 -7.20 12.82
C HIS A 275 12.10 -8.13 13.36
N PHE A 276 12.24 -9.32 12.77
CA PHE A 276 13.17 -10.30 13.25
C PHE A 276 14.62 -9.91 12.98
N SER A 277 15.50 -10.09 13.95
CA SER A 277 16.96 -9.97 13.77
C SER A 277 17.60 -11.31 13.39
N MET A 278 17.09 -12.38 14.01
CA MET A 278 17.50 -13.76 13.78
C MET A 278 16.29 -14.67 13.77
N ILE A 279 16.30 -15.65 12.88
CA ILE A 279 15.25 -16.67 12.78
C ILE A 279 15.94 -18.04 12.94
N LEU A 280 15.55 -18.76 13.98
CA LEU A 280 16.04 -20.06 14.34
C LEU A 280 15.12 -21.15 13.81
N SER A 281 15.67 -22.28 13.45
CA SER A 281 14.89 -23.44 13.03
C SER A 281 13.96 -23.93 14.13
N MET A 282 12.67 -24.08 13.83
CA MET A 282 11.66 -24.66 14.70
C MET A 282 12.00 -26.09 15.13
N GLU A 283 12.75 -26.82 14.30
CA GLU A 283 13.22 -28.17 14.59
C GLU A 283 14.15 -28.26 15.82
N SER A 284 14.70 -27.12 16.25
CA SER A 284 15.51 -27.01 17.46
C SER A 284 14.69 -27.04 18.75
N LEU A 285 13.40 -26.75 18.64
CA LEU A 285 12.48 -26.73 19.79
C LEU A 285 11.82 -28.09 20.00
N VAL A 286 12.08 -28.72 21.14
CA VAL A 286 11.43 -30.00 21.51
C VAL A 286 9.91 -29.83 21.60
N ASP A 287 9.46 -28.72 22.18
CA ASP A 287 8.04 -28.40 22.39
C ASP A 287 7.27 -28.21 21.06
N SER A 288 7.95 -27.93 19.95
CA SER A 288 7.30 -27.74 18.66
C SER A 288 6.64 -29.00 18.09
N LYS A 289 7.01 -30.16 18.64
CA LYS A 289 6.58 -31.50 18.19
C LYS A 289 5.63 -32.18 19.15
N ASN A 290 5.28 -31.52 20.26
CA ASN A 290 4.33 -32.07 21.20
C ASN A 290 2.89 -32.01 20.66
N ASP A 291 2.01 -32.79 21.26
CA ASP A 291 0.57 -32.80 20.95
C ASP A 291 -0.25 -32.01 21.99
N GLU A 292 0.33 -30.93 22.52
CA GLU A 292 -0.27 -30.10 23.55
C GLU A 292 -1.18 -29.01 22.94
N TRP A 293 -2.48 -29.28 22.85
CA TRP A 293 -3.44 -28.38 22.25
C TRP A 293 -3.89 -27.22 23.13
N LEU A 294 -3.64 -27.30 24.44
CA LEU A 294 -4.07 -26.28 25.40
C LEU A 294 -3.01 -25.19 25.63
N SER A 295 -1.80 -25.37 25.09
CA SER A 295 -0.70 -24.40 25.22
C SER A 295 -0.58 -23.51 23.98
N HIS A 296 -0.92 -22.24 24.12
CA HIS A 296 -1.01 -21.27 23.01
C HIS A 296 0.25 -20.39 22.93
N ASN A 297 1.36 -20.95 22.48
CA ASN A 297 2.69 -20.29 22.46
C ASN A 297 3.22 -20.04 21.05
N TYR A 298 2.46 -20.31 20.01
CA TYR A 298 2.89 -20.20 18.61
C TYR A 298 1.97 -19.27 17.83
N ASN A 299 2.55 -18.35 17.06
CA ASN A 299 1.80 -17.63 16.04
C ASN A 299 1.76 -18.50 14.80
N THR A 300 0.58 -18.95 14.42
CA THR A 300 0.38 -19.85 13.27
C THR A 300 -0.25 -19.09 12.13
N TYR A 301 0.39 -19.15 10.98
CA TYR A 301 -0.10 -18.56 9.73
C TYR A 301 -0.39 -19.67 8.72
N VAL A 302 -1.48 -19.50 7.99
CA VAL A 302 -1.87 -20.41 6.90
C VAL A 302 -1.89 -19.64 5.58
N LEU A 303 -1.34 -20.24 4.55
CA LEU A 303 -1.46 -19.78 3.17
C LEU A 303 -2.56 -20.58 2.50
N LEU A 304 -3.62 -19.94 2.10
CA LEU A 304 -4.73 -20.59 1.39
C LEU A 304 -4.40 -20.73 -0.10
N ARG A 305 -4.95 -21.76 -0.72
CA ARG A 305 -4.92 -21.93 -2.19
C ARG A 305 -5.69 -20.81 -2.87
N GLU A 306 -5.34 -20.54 -4.12
CA GLU A 306 -6.09 -19.57 -4.93
C GLU A 306 -7.57 -19.95 -5.02
N GLY A 307 -8.44 -18.98 -4.73
CA GLY A 307 -9.89 -19.16 -4.75
C GLY A 307 -10.49 -19.84 -3.50
N ALA A 308 -9.66 -20.26 -2.53
CA ALA A 308 -10.18 -20.80 -1.27
C ALA A 308 -10.73 -19.70 -0.36
N SER A 309 -11.83 -20.00 0.34
CA SER A 309 -12.49 -19.08 1.26
C SER A 309 -11.99 -19.29 2.70
N ALA A 310 -11.48 -18.22 3.32
CA ALA A 310 -11.10 -18.25 4.74
C ALA A 310 -12.31 -18.54 5.64
N GLN A 311 -13.48 -18.00 5.32
CA GLN A 311 -14.71 -18.21 6.09
C GLN A 311 -15.18 -19.68 6.04
N GLU A 312 -15.04 -20.34 4.87
CA GLU A 312 -15.38 -21.75 4.74
C GLU A 312 -14.41 -22.64 5.52
N LEU A 313 -13.14 -22.28 5.60
CA LEU A 313 -12.16 -22.99 6.42
C LEU A 313 -12.46 -22.78 7.92
N GLU A 314 -12.70 -21.53 8.34
CA GLU A 314 -13.02 -21.19 9.73
C GLU A 314 -14.26 -21.94 10.22
N ALA A 315 -15.30 -22.08 9.40
CA ALA A 315 -16.51 -22.84 9.71
C ALA A 315 -16.25 -24.33 10.04
N LYS A 316 -15.06 -24.86 9.71
CA LYS A 316 -14.65 -26.25 10.00
C LYS A 316 -13.89 -26.39 11.32
N PHE A 317 -13.45 -25.31 11.94
CA PHE A 317 -12.67 -25.33 13.19
C PHE A 317 -13.40 -25.92 14.39
N PRO A 318 -14.73 -25.80 14.56
CA PRO A 318 -15.44 -26.48 15.63
C PRO A 318 -15.19 -28.00 15.62
N LYS A 319 -15.15 -28.62 14.45
CA LYS A 319 -14.85 -30.06 14.33
C LYS A 319 -13.42 -30.41 14.76
N LEU A 320 -12.46 -29.53 14.46
CA LEU A 320 -11.08 -29.70 14.88
C LEU A 320 -10.95 -29.58 16.42
N ILE A 321 -11.68 -28.63 17.02
CA ILE A 321 -11.75 -28.47 18.48
C ILE A 321 -12.35 -29.73 19.12
N ASP A 322 -13.47 -30.24 18.60
CA ASP A 322 -14.10 -31.44 19.12
C ASP A 322 -13.21 -32.67 19.03
N THR A 323 -12.42 -32.76 17.97
CA THR A 323 -11.53 -33.91 17.75
C THR A 323 -10.30 -33.90 18.63
N HIS A 324 -9.67 -32.73 18.84
CA HIS A 324 -8.35 -32.64 19.48
C HIS A 324 -8.38 -31.96 20.84
N VAL A 325 -9.13 -30.88 20.98
CA VAL A 325 -9.12 -30.04 22.20
C VAL A 325 -10.08 -30.56 23.27
N THR A 326 -11.29 -30.91 22.88
CA THR A 326 -12.33 -31.39 23.81
C THR A 326 -11.88 -32.61 24.64
N PRO A 327 -11.19 -33.63 24.07
CA PRO A 327 -10.69 -34.75 24.86
C PRO A 327 -9.66 -34.32 25.91
N MET A 328 -8.77 -33.37 25.58
CA MET A 328 -7.77 -32.85 26.53
C MET A 328 -8.43 -32.02 27.63
N LEU A 329 -9.40 -31.19 27.29
CA LEU A 329 -10.19 -30.44 28.29
C LEU A 329 -10.88 -31.40 29.27
N LYS A 330 -11.48 -32.48 28.80
CA LYS A 330 -12.08 -33.52 29.66
C LYS A 330 -11.05 -34.16 30.58
N GLN A 331 -9.87 -34.47 30.06
CA GLN A 331 -8.79 -35.03 30.87
C GLN A 331 -8.30 -34.05 31.93
N MET A 332 -8.19 -32.75 31.63
CA MET A 332 -7.75 -31.71 32.55
C MET A 332 -8.79 -31.36 33.61
N LEU A 333 -10.07 -31.28 33.24
CA LEU A 333 -11.15 -30.91 34.14
C LEU A 333 -11.67 -32.08 34.96
N GLY A 334 -11.41 -33.29 34.53
CA GLY A 334 -11.86 -34.55 35.16
C GLY A 334 -12.86 -35.31 34.28
N PRO A 335 -12.88 -36.68 34.40
CA PRO A 335 -13.67 -37.51 33.49
C PRO A 335 -15.19 -37.32 33.68
N ASP A 336 -15.63 -36.82 34.83
CA ASP A 336 -17.05 -36.66 35.18
C ASP A 336 -17.61 -35.28 34.78
N VAL A 337 -16.82 -34.44 34.11
CA VAL A 337 -17.28 -33.11 33.67
C VAL A 337 -18.23 -33.25 32.49
N ASP A 338 -19.43 -32.71 32.68
CA ASP A 338 -20.41 -32.53 31.63
C ASP A 338 -19.97 -31.35 30.71
N MET A 339 -19.49 -31.69 29.52
CA MET A 339 -19.01 -30.67 28.55
C MET A 339 -20.16 -29.79 28.04
N ASP A 340 -21.39 -30.31 27.96
CA ASP A 340 -22.54 -29.51 27.54
C ASP A 340 -22.88 -28.46 28.62
N ALA A 341 -22.86 -28.85 29.88
CA ALA A 341 -23.04 -27.95 30.99
C ALA A 341 -21.87 -26.91 31.07
N PHE A 342 -20.63 -27.34 30.79
CA PHE A 342 -19.47 -26.46 30.73
C PHE A 342 -19.62 -25.37 29.64
N LEU A 343 -20.08 -25.75 28.44
CA LEU A 343 -20.33 -24.80 27.36
C LEU A 343 -21.54 -23.88 27.65
N GLN A 344 -22.63 -24.42 28.25
CA GLN A 344 -23.81 -23.65 28.64
C GLN A 344 -23.49 -22.62 29.75
N ALA A 345 -22.48 -22.87 30.57
CA ALA A 345 -21.95 -21.91 31.54
C ALA A 345 -21.19 -20.74 30.89
N GLY A 346 -21.11 -20.68 29.56
CA GLY A 346 -20.47 -19.63 28.79
C GLY A 346 -18.98 -19.84 28.56
N ASN A 347 -18.45 -21.03 28.89
CA ASN A 347 -17.07 -21.35 28.55
C ASN A 347 -16.95 -21.73 27.09
N LYS A 348 -15.92 -21.25 26.41
CA LYS A 348 -15.74 -21.42 24.97
C LYS A 348 -14.27 -21.38 24.59
N LEU A 349 -13.89 -22.17 23.62
CA LEU A 349 -12.65 -22.01 22.88
C LEU A 349 -12.98 -21.98 21.41
N ASP A 350 -12.60 -20.92 20.74
CA ASP A 350 -12.73 -20.76 19.30
C ASP A 350 -11.42 -20.37 18.68
N TYR A 351 -11.33 -20.64 17.37
CA TYR A 351 -10.25 -20.16 16.53
C TYR A 351 -10.82 -19.36 15.35
N THR A 352 -10.17 -18.26 15.01
CA THR A 352 -10.56 -17.39 13.89
C THR A 352 -9.38 -17.14 12.97
N LEU A 353 -9.66 -16.83 11.70
CA LEU A 353 -8.68 -16.45 10.70
C LEU A 353 -8.69 -14.92 10.51
N ARG A 354 -7.53 -14.31 10.68
CA ARG A 354 -7.36 -12.86 10.51
C ARG A 354 -6.18 -12.50 9.62
#